data_70334b9d826b5d05080412b88c60574c
#
_entry.id   70334b9d826b5d05080412b88c60574c
#
_cell.length_a   1.000
_cell.length_b   1.000
_cell.length_c   1.000
_cell.angle_alpha   90.00
_cell.angle_beta   90.00
_cell.angle_gamma   90.00
#
_symmetry.space_group_name_H-M   'P 1'
#
loop_
_entity.id
_entity.type
_entity.pdbx_description
1 polymer ?
#
loop_
_entity_poly.entity_id
_entity_poly.type
_entity_poly.pdbx_seq_one_letter_code
_entity_poly.pdbx_strand_id
1 'polypeptide(L)'
;MNDTYLSRFWGSDYQVILNVADIGRSLPPFWVDIATADQSRRLEAFRALVRQVFIHMPETSSLLLERTTDAYLVKVRDDVALVADRQADDQVLSYRGFAPTDKSMFGGSVGAFYKALDGFCDFHSMGGLLPEREIRPIGKDGNEYWTEPSSKLFETVKSKDYFHIFNSGGKGQGYISLHSTVVDDPEGLLLWVDDDEPMTNMDFWDLFDNWTSIAMEDN
;
A
#
# COMPACT_ATOMS: atom_id res chain seq x y z
N MET A 1 -17.79 -4.10 -8.50
CA MET A 1 -17.11 -5.15 -7.70
C MET A 1 -16.50 -6.19 -8.62
N ASN A 2 -15.23 -6.48 -8.47
CA ASN A 2 -14.50 -7.44 -9.30
C ASN A 2 -14.31 -8.79 -8.59
N ASP A 3 -15.33 -9.63 -8.65
CA ASP A 3 -15.36 -10.93 -7.97
C ASP A 3 -14.25 -11.89 -8.43
N THR A 4 -13.81 -11.77 -9.68
CA THR A 4 -12.72 -12.58 -10.24
C THR A 4 -11.40 -12.36 -9.51
N TYR A 5 -11.07 -11.11 -9.18
CA TYR A 5 -9.85 -10.82 -8.42
C TYR A 5 -9.98 -11.22 -6.96
N LEU A 6 -11.12 -10.96 -6.34
CA LEU A 6 -11.36 -11.34 -4.95
C LEU A 6 -11.23 -12.85 -4.75
N SER A 7 -11.88 -13.64 -5.61
CA SER A 7 -11.83 -15.09 -5.54
C SER A 7 -10.43 -15.66 -5.85
N ARG A 8 -9.68 -15.02 -6.74
CA ARG A 8 -8.32 -15.45 -7.07
C ARG A 8 -7.36 -15.29 -5.88
N PHE A 9 -7.48 -14.21 -5.10
CA PHE A 9 -6.56 -13.89 -4.00
C PHE A 9 -7.00 -14.41 -2.65
N TRP A 10 -8.31 -14.47 -2.40
CA TRP A 10 -8.87 -14.87 -1.10
C TRP A 10 -9.67 -16.17 -1.15
N GLY A 11 -9.75 -16.82 -2.32
CA GLY A 11 -10.54 -18.04 -2.49
C GLY A 11 -12.01 -17.80 -2.19
N SER A 12 -12.60 -18.60 -1.31
CA SER A 12 -13.96 -18.43 -0.79
C SER A 12 -14.02 -17.68 0.54
N ASP A 13 -12.88 -17.30 1.10
CA ASP A 13 -12.74 -16.78 2.47
C ASP A 13 -12.93 -15.27 2.55
N TYR A 14 -13.83 -14.70 1.76
CA TYR A 14 -14.14 -13.29 1.81
C TYR A 14 -15.65 -13.01 1.80
N GLN A 15 -16.01 -11.87 2.37
CA GLN A 15 -17.37 -11.34 2.36
C GLN A 15 -17.34 -9.85 2.06
N VAL A 16 -18.09 -9.39 1.06
CA VAL A 16 -18.26 -7.97 0.79
C VAL A 16 -19.14 -7.33 1.87
N ILE A 17 -18.67 -6.24 2.45
CA ILE A 17 -19.38 -5.50 3.49
C ILE A 17 -20.19 -4.38 2.83
N LEU A 18 -21.51 -4.52 2.86
CA LEU A 18 -22.44 -3.52 2.34
C LEU A 18 -23.23 -2.81 3.44
N ASN A 19 -22.98 -3.16 4.70
CA ASN A 19 -23.61 -2.56 5.86
C ASN A 19 -22.60 -2.40 6.99
N VAL A 20 -22.63 -1.26 7.65
CA VAL A 20 -21.76 -0.95 8.80
C VAL A 20 -21.87 -2.00 9.92
N ALA A 21 -23.06 -2.57 10.12
CA ALA A 21 -23.26 -3.63 11.13
C ALA A 21 -22.41 -4.89 10.89
N ASP A 22 -21.98 -5.13 9.64
CA ASP A 22 -21.21 -6.33 9.26
C ASP A 22 -19.70 -6.17 9.50
N ILE A 23 -19.24 -4.95 9.83
CA ILE A 23 -17.81 -4.66 10.06
C ILE A 23 -17.26 -5.45 11.26
N GLY A 24 -18.02 -5.52 12.35
CA GLY A 24 -17.66 -6.29 13.54
C GLY A 24 -16.52 -5.71 14.40
N ARG A 25 -15.97 -4.53 14.05
CA ARG A 25 -14.96 -3.80 14.82
C ARG A 25 -15.06 -2.29 14.59
N SER A 26 -14.40 -1.50 15.44
CA SER A 26 -14.29 -0.06 15.21
C SER A 26 -13.35 0.24 14.04
N LEU A 27 -13.76 1.11 13.13
CA LEU A 27 -12.96 1.59 12.00
C LEU A 27 -12.98 3.12 11.97
N PRO A 28 -11.99 3.76 11.31
CA PRO A 28 -12.02 5.19 11.06
C PRO A 28 -13.30 5.63 10.32
N PRO A 29 -13.80 6.87 10.53
CA PRO A 29 -15.10 7.31 10.00
C PRO A 29 -15.28 7.08 8.51
N PHE A 30 -14.28 7.42 7.67
CA PHE A 30 -14.36 7.25 6.23
C PHE A 30 -14.44 5.76 5.78
N TRP A 31 -13.91 4.83 6.57
CA TRP A 31 -14.11 3.39 6.34
C TRP A 31 -15.57 3.01 6.56
N VAL A 32 -16.19 3.58 7.62
CA VAL A 32 -17.60 3.35 7.93
C VAL A 32 -18.49 3.87 6.79
N ASP A 33 -18.15 5.03 6.23
CA ASP A 33 -18.92 5.63 5.13
C ASP A 33 -18.83 4.84 3.83
N ILE A 34 -17.75 4.05 3.62
CA ILE A 34 -17.63 3.13 2.49
C ILE A 34 -18.50 1.88 2.68
N ALA A 35 -18.85 1.49 3.91
CA ALA A 35 -19.65 0.30 4.22
C ALA A 35 -21.14 0.52 3.90
N THR A 36 -21.48 0.73 2.63
CA THR A 36 -22.85 0.94 2.14
C THR A 36 -23.10 0.20 0.84
N ALA A 37 -24.36 -0.15 0.56
CA ALA A 37 -24.78 -0.73 -0.71
C ALA A 37 -24.79 0.30 -1.87
N ASP A 38 -24.87 1.59 -1.55
CA ASP A 38 -24.91 2.68 -2.55
C ASP A 38 -23.50 2.94 -3.10
N GLN A 39 -23.27 2.58 -4.37
CA GLN A 39 -22.00 2.76 -5.05
C GLN A 39 -21.55 4.22 -5.12
N SER A 40 -22.46 5.15 -5.36
CA SER A 40 -22.11 6.57 -5.45
C SER A 40 -21.59 7.10 -4.12
N ARG A 41 -22.23 6.69 -3.02
CA ARG A 41 -21.77 7.04 -1.65
C ARG A 41 -20.42 6.40 -1.33
N ARG A 42 -20.21 5.13 -1.68
CA ARG A 42 -18.91 4.47 -1.48
C ARG A 42 -17.81 5.21 -2.20
N LEU A 43 -18.05 5.57 -3.46
CA LEU A 43 -17.08 6.26 -4.29
C LEU A 43 -16.77 7.67 -3.77
N GLU A 44 -17.77 8.40 -3.26
CA GLU A 44 -17.57 9.70 -2.62
C GLU A 44 -16.74 9.58 -1.35
N ALA A 45 -17.06 8.63 -0.47
CA ALA A 45 -16.31 8.36 0.74
C ALA A 45 -14.85 7.95 0.43
N PHE A 46 -14.64 7.10 -0.58
CA PHE A 46 -13.32 6.73 -1.07
C PHE A 46 -12.52 7.95 -1.57
N ARG A 47 -13.14 8.83 -2.35
CA ARG A 47 -12.50 10.06 -2.81
C ARG A 47 -12.09 10.98 -1.67
N ALA A 48 -12.89 11.05 -0.60
CA ALA A 48 -12.54 11.80 0.59
C ALA A 48 -11.33 11.18 1.31
N LEU A 49 -11.30 9.84 1.43
CA LEU A 49 -10.16 9.11 1.96
C LEU A 49 -8.89 9.39 1.14
N VAL A 50 -8.95 9.27 -0.20
CA VAL A 50 -7.79 9.49 -1.07
C VAL A 50 -7.20 10.88 -0.87
N ARG A 51 -8.01 11.93 -0.86
CA ARG A 51 -7.54 13.30 -0.63
C ARG A 51 -6.84 13.50 0.70
N GLN A 52 -7.20 12.74 1.71
CA GLN A 52 -6.62 12.85 3.05
C GLN A 52 -5.40 11.97 3.24
N VAL A 53 -5.42 10.75 2.71
CA VAL A 53 -4.40 9.73 2.98
C VAL A 53 -3.23 9.83 1.99
N PHE A 54 -3.52 10.13 0.72
CA PHE A 54 -2.51 10.21 -0.34
C PHE A 54 -2.01 11.65 -0.57
N ILE A 55 -1.98 12.47 0.48
CA ILE A 55 -1.57 13.88 0.42
C ILE A 55 -0.10 14.05 -0.04
N HIS A 56 0.75 13.08 0.29
CA HIS A 56 2.16 13.05 -0.11
C HIS A 56 2.40 12.29 -1.42
N MET A 57 1.34 11.81 -2.08
CA MET A 57 1.39 11.06 -3.34
C MET A 57 0.42 11.69 -4.35
N PRO A 58 0.71 12.89 -4.85
CA PRO A 58 -0.23 13.67 -5.66
C PRO A 58 -0.58 13.01 -7.01
N GLU A 59 0.37 12.35 -7.67
CA GLU A 59 0.13 11.67 -8.95
C GLU A 59 -0.76 10.43 -8.76
N THR A 60 -0.43 9.58 -7.81
CA THR A 60 -1.26 8.44 -7.40
C THR A 60 -2.66 8.89 -6.97
N SER A 61 -2.74 9.95 -6.16
CA SER A 61 -4.01 10.52 -5.72
C SER A 61 -4.87 10.95 -6.91
N SER A 62 -4.28 11.66 -7.88
CA SER A 62 -4.98 12.10 -9.09
C SER A 62 -5.54 10.92 -9.88
N LEU A 63 -4.72 9.91 -10.14
CA LEU A 63 -5.14 8.70 -10.86
C LEU A 63 -6.24 7.92 -10.13
N LEU A 64 -6.14 7.78 -8.80
CA LEU A 64 -7.17 7.14 -8.00
C LEU A 64 -8.50 7.89 -8.07
N LEU A 65 -8.47 9.23 -8.00
CA LEU A 65 -9.67 10.06 -8.08
C LEU A 65 -10.35 10.01 -9.45
N GLU A 66 -9.55 9.91 -10.52
CA GLU A 66 -10.01 9.90 -11.89
C GLU A 66 -10.50 8.51 -12.33
N ARG A 67 -9.72 7.45 -12.04
CA ARG A 67 -9.91 6.13 -12.66
C ARG A 67 -10.67 5.13 -11.78
N THR A 68 -10.87 5.40 -10.48
CA THR A 68 -11.62 4.48 -9.63
C THR A 68 -13.09 4.51 -9.96
N THR A 69 -13.63 3.36 -10.30
CA THR A 69 -15.04 3.17 -10.70
C THR A 69 -15.92 2.65 -9.56
N ASP A 70 -15.33 1.94 -8.59
CA ASP A 70 -16.00 1.50 -7.35
C ASP A 70 -14.98 1.35 -6.23
N ALA A 71 -15.46 1.48 -4.99
CA ALA A 71 -14.67 1.19 -3.79
C ALA A 71 -15.58 0.55 -2.75
N TYR A 72 -15.11 -0.50 -2.10
CA TYR A 72 -15.91 -1.26 -1.13
C TYR A 72 -15.04 -1.96 -0.10
N LEU A 73 -15.65 -2.33 1.01
CA LEU A 73 -14.97 -3.09 2.05
C LEU A 73 -15.21 -4.59 1.88
N VAL A 74 -14.17 -5.35 2.22
CA VAL A 74 -14.20 -6.81 2.19
C VAL A 74 -13.68 -7.33 3.53
N LYS A 75 -14.47 -8.19 4.16
CA LYS A 75 -14.02 -8.98 5.30
C LYS A 75 -13.27 -10.21 4.78
N VAL A 76 -12.04 -10.39 5.24
CA VAL A 76 -11.20 -11.53 4.89
C VAL A 76 -10.71 -12.14 6.19
N ARG A 77 -11.32 -13.26 6.61
CA ARG A 77 -11.09 -13.86 7.94
C ARG A 77 -11.37 -12.85 9.06
N ASP A 78 -10.35 -12.47 9.81
CA ASP A 78 -10.46 -11.50 10.91
C ASP A 78 -10.11 -10.06 10.50
N ASP A 79 -9.69 -9.85 9.25
CA ASP A 79 -9.31 -8.54 8.71
C ASP A 79 -10.43 -7.90 7.89
N VAL A 80 -10.34 -6.58 7.75
CA VAL A 80 -11.14 -5.79 6.81
C VAL A 80 -10.18 -5.12 5.83
N ALA A 81 -10.44 -5.32 4.54
CA ALA A 81 -9.72 -4.69 3.46
C ALA A 81 -10.62 -3.68 2.73
N LEU A 82 -10.04 -2.56 2.34
CA LEU A 82 -10.58 -1.65 1.34
C LEU A 82 -10.13 -2.13 -0.02
N VAL A 83 -11.05 -2.28 -0.95
CA VAL A 83 -10.78 -2.58 -2.36
C VAL A 83 -11.23 -1.41 -3.20
N ALA A 84 -10.38 -0.97 -4.11
CA ALA A 84 -10.67 0.05 -5.10
C ALA A 84 -10.52 -0.53 -6.50
N ASP A 85 -11.63 -0.61 -7.23
CA ASP A 85 -11.69 -1.07 -8.61
C ASP A 85 -11.48 0.12 -9.56
N ARG A 86 -10.56 -0.02 -10.50
CA ARG A 86 -10.34 0.96 -11.56
C ARG A 86 -10.53 0.35 -12.94
N GLN A 87 -10.97 1.15 -13.89
CA GLN A 87 -10.96 0.77 -15.29
C GLN A 87 -9.57 0.96 -15.90
N ALA A 88 -9.05 -0.08 -16.54
CA ALA A 88 -7.84 -0.07 -17.32
C ALA A 88 -8.12 -0.75 -18.65
N ASP A 89 -8.19 0.03 -19.72
CA ASP A 89 -8.60 -0.41 -21.05
C ASP A 89 -9.84 -1.34 -21.02
N ASP A 90 -9.66 -2.61 -21.38
CA ASP A 90 -10.74 -3.60 -21.43
C ASP A 90 -10.93 -4.41 -20.14
N GLN A 91 -10.17 -4.10 -19.08
CA GLN A 91 -10.21 -4.84 -17.81
C GLN A 91 -10.40 -3.93 -16.60
N VAL A 92 -10.91 -4.53 -15.54
CA VAL A 92 -10.97 -3.87 -14.23
C VAL A 92 -9.82 -4.41 -13.39
N LEU A 93 -8.95 -3.52 -12.94
CA LEU A 93 -7.88 -3.81 -11.98
C LEU A 93 -8.29 -3.36 -10.59
N SER A 94 -7.79 -4.02 -9.58
CA SER A 94 -8.16 -3.71 -8.20
C SER A 94 -6.93 -3.47 -7.34
N TYR A 95 -7.00 -2.45 -6.50
CA TYR A 95 -6.05 -2.14 -5.44
C TYR A 95 -6.66 -2.50 -4.10
N ARG A 96 -5.82 -2.83 -3.14
CA ARG A 96 -6.24 -3.13 -1.77
C ARG A 96 -5.37 -2.44 -0.74
N GLY A 97 -5.99 -2.06 0.37
CA GLY A 97 -5.32 -1.71 1.61
C GLY A 97 -6.10 -2.29 2.78
N PHE A 98 -5.44 -2.55 3.89
CA PHE A 98 -6.09 -3.12 5.06
C PHE A 98 -6.53 -2.06 6.05
N ALA A 99 -7.51 -2.39 6.86
CA ALA A 99 -7.91 -1.51 7.94
C ALA A 99 -6.77 -1.36 8.96
N PRO A 100 -6.48 -0.12 9.38
CA PRO A 100 -5.35 0.16 10.25
C PRO A 100 -5.48 -0.57 11.59
N THR A 101 -4.34 -0.83 12.21
CA THR A 101 -4.25 -1.26 13.59
C THR A 101 -4.17 -0.04 14.52
N ASP A 102 -4.45 -0.23 15.81
CA ASP A 102 -4.42 0.87 16.81
C ASP A 102 -3.02 1.48 16.99
N LYS A 103 -1.98 0.76 16.58
CA LYS A 103 -0.58 1.19 16.73
C LYS A 103 0.17 0.96 15.43
N SER A 104 0.71 2.03 14.86
CA SER A 104 1.69 1.94 13.79
C SER A 104 3.10 1.96 14.37
N MET A 105 4.02 1.18 13.76
CA MET A 105 5.44 1.21 14.07
C MET A 105 6.12 2.50 13.56
N PHE A 106 5.47 3.22 12.65
CA PHE A 106 5.98 4.42 12.02
C PHE A 106 5.50 5.70 12.73
N GLY A 107 6.31 6.75 12.64
CA GLY A 107 6.00 8.12 13.00
C GLY A 107 5.75 9.01 11.78
N GLY A 108 5.63 10.33 11.98
CA GLY A 108 5.51 11.34 10.94
C GLY A 108 4.42 11.07 9.90
N SER A 109 4.68 11.47 8.66
CA SER A 109 3.76 11.30 7.53
C SER A 109 3.47 9.84 7.21
N VAL A 110 4.47 8.95 7.32
CA VAL A 110 4.31 7.51 7.11
C VAL A 110 3.39 6.92 8.16
N GLY A 111 3.59 7.25 9.43
CA GLY A 111 2.70 6.81 10.50
C GLY A 111 1.28 7.34 10.33
N ALA A 112 1.10 8.56 9.82
CA ALA A 112 -0.22 9.10 9.50
C ALA A 112 -0.91 8.29 8.39
N PHE A 113 -0.19 7.91 7.34
CA PHE A 113 -0.69 7.03 6.28
C PHE A 113 -1.15 5.68 6.86
N TYR A 114 -0.27 4.98 7.61
CA TYR A 114 -0.56 3.64 8.15
C TYR A 114 -1.67 3.64 9.22
N LYS A 115 -1.89 4.74 9.92
CA LYS A 115 -3.04 4.91 10.82
C LYS A 115 -4.37 5.10 10.11
N ALA A 116 -4.34 5.41 8.84
CA ALA A 116 -5.54 5.58 8.02
C ALA A 116 -5.76 4.38 7.10
N LEU A 117 -4.68 3.80 6.56
CA LEU A 117 -4.68 2.71 5.59
C LEU A 117 -3.42 1.85 5.79
N ASP A 118 -3.58 0.58 6.17
CA ASP A 118 -2.47 -0.34 6.40
C ASP A 118 -2.01 -0.97 5.07
N GLY A 119 -1.04 -0.33 4.44
CA GLY A 119 -0.54 -0.68 3.12
C GLY A 119 -1.50 -0.31 1.99
N PHE A 120 -0.99 -0.31 0.77
CA PHE A 120 -1.79 -0.11 -0.45
C PHE A 120 -1.07 -0.74 -1.64
N CYS A 121 -1.60 -1.82 -2.18
CA CYS A 121 -0.98 -2.54 -3.28
C CYS A 121 -2.02 -3.06 -4.27
N ASP A 122 -1.59 -3.32 -5.51
CA ASP A 122 -2.44 -3.96 -6.47
C ASP A 122 -2.58 -5.48 -6.22
N PHE A 123 -3.64 -6.07 -6.75
CA PHE A 123 -3.86 -7.52 -6.69
C PHE A 123 -3.09 -8.29 -7.77
N HIS A 124 -2.67 -7.63 -8.84
CA HIS A 124 -2.09 -8.30 -10.01
C HIS A 124 -0.61 -8.61 -9.80
N SER A 125 0.18 -7.58 -9.52
CA SER A 125 1.63 -7.67 -9.39
C SER A 125 2.09 -7.72 -7.94
N MET A 126 1.20 -7.50 -6.97
CA MET A 126 1.52 -7.30 -5.56
C MET A 126 2.46 -6.10 -5.34
N GLY A 127 2.46 -5.16 -6.30
CA GLY A 127 3.21 -3.92 -6.19
C GLY A 127 2.52 -2.91 -5.30
N GLY A 128 3.30 -2.09 -4.58
CA GLY A 128 2.80 -1.04 -3.71
C GLY A 128 3.34 -1.09 -2.29
N LEU A 129 2.76 -0.28 -1.42
CA LEU A 129 3.09 -0.23 0.01
C LEU A 129 2.56 -1.47 0.74
N LEU A 130 3.46 -2.17 1.41
CA LEU A 130 3.15 -3.39 2.17
C LEU A 130 2.35 -3.07 3.44
N PRO A 131 1.42 -3.93 3.87
CA PRO A 131 0.82 -3.82 5.20
C PRO A 131 1.87 -4.06 6.29
N GLU A 132 1.74 -3.40 7.45
CA GLU A 132 2.76 -3.46 8.53
C GLU A 132 3.13 -4.89 8.94
N ARG A 133 2.18 -5.80 8.93
CA ARG A 133 2.42 -7.22 9.24
C ARG A 133 3.38 -7.92 8.27
N GLU A 134 3.56 -7.40 7.06
CA GLU A 134 4.45 -7.93 6.03
C GLU A 134 5.81 -7.20 5.99
N ILE A 135 5.92 -6.06 6.66
CA ILE A 135 7.14 -5.27 6.73
C ILE A 135 8.19 -6.01 7.55
N ARG A 136 9.40 -6.13 7.02
CA ARG A 136 10.52 -6.84 7.64
C ARG A 136 11.80 -6.01 7.55
N PRO A 137 12.69 -6.15 8.54
CA PRO A 137 14.03 -5.59 8.43
C PRO A 137 14.76 -6.15 7.23
N ILE A 138 15.61 -5.34 6.61
CA ILE A 138 16.46 -5.80 5.51
C ILE A 138 17.29 -7.04 5.93
N GLY A 139 17.39 -8.01 5.01
CA GLY A 139 18.02 -9.31 5.28
C GLY A 139 17.16 -10.29 6.09
N LYS A 140 15.94 -9.90 6.49
CA LYS A 140 14.92 -10.78 7.09
C LYS A 140 13.58 -10.72 6.33
N ASP A 141 13.57 -10.02 5.22
CA ASP A 141 12.41 -9.80 4.36
C ASP A 141 12.10 -11.00 3.43
N GLY A 142 12.92 -12.06 3.51
CA GLY A 142 12.76 -13.25 2.69
C GLY A 142 13.24 -13.06 1.24
N ASN A 143 13.90 -11.95 0.96
CA ASN A 143 14.45 -11.67 -0.35
C ASN A 143 15.78 -12.40 -0.54
N GLU A 144 15.74 -13.49 -1.31
CA GLU A 144 16.91 -14.33 -1.60
C GLU A 144 17.99 -13.59 -2.41
N TYR A 145 17.63 -12.55 -3.13
CA TYR A 145 18.56 -11.77 -3.97
C TYR A 145 19.58 -10.96 -3.18
N TRP A 146 19.29 -10.66 -1.90
CA TRP A 146 20.13 -9.85 -1.02
C TRP A 146 20.77 -10.63 0.13
N THR A 147 20.84 -11.96 0.02
CA THR A 147 21.44 -12.83 1.05
C THR A 147 22.95 -12.69 1.13
N GLU A 148 23.61 -12.29 0.03
CA GLU A 148 25.05 -11.98 -0.02
C GLU A 148 25.29 -10.62 -0.69
N PRO A 149 24.89 -9.50 -0.08
CA PRO A 149 25.22 -8.20 -0.64
C PRO A 149 26.71 -7.97 -0.61
N SER A 150 27.21 -7.18 -1.57
CA SER A 150 28.58 -6.68 -1.49
C SER A 150 28.79 -6.09 -0.10
N SER A 151 29.90 -6.42 0.53
CA SER A 151 30.18 -6.08 1.94
C SER A 151 29.98 -4.61 2.27
N LYS A 152 30.19 -3.72 1.30
CA LYS A 152 30.06 -2.28 1.43
C LYS A 152 28.61 -1.80 1.49
N LEU A 153 27.72 -2.39 0.71
CA LEU A 153 26.27 -2.11 0.71
C LEU A 153 25.67 -2.51 2.06
N PHE A 154 26.00 -3.69 2.55
CA PHE A 154 25.48 -4.22 3.80
C PHE A 154 25.96 -3.42 5.02
N GLU A 155 27.20 -2.92 5.02
CA GLU A 155 27.69 -2.07 6.09
C GLU A 155 26.92 -0.74 6.14
N THR A 156 26.64 -0.13 4.98
CA THR A 156 25.88 1.12 4.91
C THR A 156 24.43 0.91 5.33
N VAL A 157 23.81 -0.17 4.91
CA VAL A 157 22.39 -0.45 5.12
C VAL A 157 22.11 -1.03 6.50
N LYS A 158 22.97 -1.90 7.05
CA LYS A 158 22.85 -2.43 8.42
C LYS A 158 22.90 -1.36 9.50
N SER A 159 23.60 -0.26 9.24
CA SER A 159 23.79 0.79 10.24
C SER A 159 22.54 1.66 10.47
N LYS A 160 21.52 1.56 9.63
CA LYS A 160 20.37 2.48 9.62
C LYS A 160 19.01 1.83 9.91
N ASP A 161 18.95 0.56 10.29
CA ASP A 161 17.70 -0.14 10.59
C ASP A 161 16.64 0.03 9.50
N TYR A 162 16.97 -0.31 8.26
CA TYR A 162 16.06 -0.24 7.13
C TYR A 162 15.04 -1.39 7.12
N PHE A 163 13.81 -1.05 6.77
CA PHE A 163 12.68 -1.96 6.65
C PHE A 163 12.14 -1.97 5.23
N HIS A 164 11.92 -3.17 4.70
CA HIS A 164 11.24 -3.36 3.43
C HIS A 164 9.77 -2.96 3.57
N ILE A 165 9.36 -1.93 2.86
CA ILE A 165 8.05 -1.31 2.97
C ILE A 165 7.29 -1.26 1.64
N PHE A 166 8.02 -1.37 0.52
CA PHE A 166 7.44 -1.25 -0.80
C PHE A 166 7.96 -2.31 -1.74
N ASN A 167 7.05 -2.84 -2.56
CA ASN A 167 7.37 -3.77 -3.64
C ASN A 167 6.96 -3.12 -4.97
N SER A 168 7.85 -3.14 -5.97
CA SER A 168 7.53 -2.61 -7.30
C SER A 168 6.60 -3.51 -8.13
N GLY A 169 6.29 -4.71 -7.63
CA GLY A 169 5.63 -5.74 -8.43
C GLY A 169 6.57 -6.47 -9.39
N GLY A 170 7.84 -6.09 -9.43
CA GLY A 170 8.90 -6.66 -10.25
C GLY A 170 10.18 -6.86 -9.44
N LYS A 171 11.30 -6.32 -9.93
CA LYS A 171 12.64 -6.51 -9.36
C LYS A 171 13.08 -5.41 -8.38
N GLY A 172 12.31 -4.34 -8.23
CA GLY A 172 12.62 -3.23 -7.34
C GLY A 172 11.95 -3.37 -5.98
N GLN A 173 12.66 -2.99 -4.92
CA GLN A 173 12.18 -3.00 -3.55
C GLN A 173 12.53 -1.71 -2.84
N GLY A 174 11.55 -1.11 -2.18
CA GLY A 174 11.70 0.12 -1.43
C GLY A 174 11.83 -0.14 0.06
N TYR A 175 12.74 0.59 0.68
CA TYR A 175 13.03 0.51 2.10
C TYR A 175 12.97 1.88 2.74
N ILE A 176 12.68 1.90 4.03
CA ILE A 176 12.66 3.10 4.86
C ILE A 176 13.43 2.86 6.16
N SER A 177 14.16 3.87 6.63
CA SER A 177 14.75 3.85 7.97
C SER A 177 13.71 4.29 9.00
N LEU A 178 13.54 3.54 10.09
CA LEU A 178 12.67 3.96 11.19
C LEU A 178 13.10 5.29 11.83
N HIS A 179 14.38 5.62 11.76
CA HIS A 179 14.89 6.89 12.26
C HIS A 179 14.42 8.08 11.42
N SER A 180 14.17 7.88 10.13
CA SER A 180 13.67 8.93 9.24
C SER A 180 12.15 9.11 9.30
N THR A 181 11.40 8.14 9.81
CA THR A 181 9.91 8.22 9.83
C THR A 181 9.34 9.22 10.85
N VAL A 182 10.19 9.84 11.67
CA VAL A 182 9.75 10.90 12.60
C VAL A 182 9.53 12.25 11.94
N VAL A 183 9.91 12.39 10.67
CA VAL A 183 9.78 13.61 9.87
C VAL A 183 8.70 13.45 8.80
N ASP A 184 8.27 14.55 8.20
CA ASP A 184 7.24 14.53 7.15
C ASP A 184 7.81 14.10 5.79
N ASP A 185 9.10 14.32 5.56
CA ASP A 185 9.87 13.89 4.38
C ASP A 185 10.90 12.82 4.76
N PRO A 186 10.48 11.57 4.92
CA PRO A 186 11.42 10.50 5.26
C PRO A 186 12.31 10.12 4.08
N GLU A 187 13.55 9.76 4.39
CA GLU A 187 14.50 9.22 3.42
C GLU A 187 14.16 7.77 3.08
N GLY A 188 14.06 7.48 1.79
CA GLY A 188 13.89 6.15 1.24
C GLY A 188 15.17 5.59 0.64
N LEU A 189 15.19 4.28 0.46
CA LEU A 189 16.24 3.55 -0.23
C LEU A 189 15.58 2.59 -1.23
N LEU A 190 16.11 2.51 -2.44
CA LEU A 190 15.65 1.59 -3.46
C LEU A 190 16.74 0.57 -3.80
N LEU A 191 16.36 -0.69 -3.82
CA LEU A 191 17.19 -1.80 -4.27
C LEU A 191 16.59 -2.41 -5.53
N TRP A 192 17.41 -2.58 -6.57
CA TRP A 192 17.09 -3.35 -7.75
C TRP A 192 17.87 -4.66 -7.74
N VAL A 193 17.22 -5.75 -8.12
CA VAL A 193 17.84 -7.09 -8.16
C VAL A 193 19.04 -7.14 -9.10
N ASP A 194 19.03 -6.34 -10.15
CA ASP A 194 20.07 -6.34 -11.19
C ASP A 194 21.16 -5.27 -10.95
N ASP A 195 21.05 -4.47 -9.89
CA ASP A 195 22.00 -3.41 -9.58
C ASP A 195 22.91 -3.79 -8.40
N ASP A 196 24.20 -3.49 -8.54
CA ASP A 196 25.21 -3.78 -7.50
C ASP A 196 25.16 -2.80 -6.32
N GLU A 197 24.54 -1.64 -6.50
CA GLU A 197 24.47 -0.58 -5.47
C GLU A 197 23.03 -0.07 -5.28
N PRO A 198 22.64 0.26 -4.02
CA PRO A 198 21.34 0.85 -3.75
C PRO A 198 21.29 2.30 -4.20
N MET A 199 20.12 2.75 -4.59
CA MET A 199 19.81 4.16 -4.70
C MET A 199 19.46 4.70 -3.31
N THR A 200 20.31 5.55 -2.76
CA THR A 200 20.16 6.15 -1.42
C THR A 200 19.76 7.61 -1.50
N ASN A 201 19.37 8.19 -0.36
CA ASN A 201 18.95 9.60 -0.23
C ASN A 201 17.78 9.95 -1.18
N MET A 202 16.87 9.00 -1.37
CA MET A 202 15.64 9.22 -2.13
C MET A 202 14.60 9.85 -1.20
N ASP A 203 13.83 10.81 -1.72
CA ASP A 203 12.59 11.18 -1.07
C ASP A 203 11.63 9.98 -1.11
N PHE A 204 11.13 9.58 0.06
CA PHE A 204 10.30 8.39 0.19
C PHE A 204 8.99 8.53 -0.57
N TRP A 205 8.33 9.68 -0.41
CA TRP A 205 7.01 9.86 -1.01
C TRP A 205 7.09 10.07 -2.51
N ASP A 206 8.06 10.84 -3.00
CA ASP A 206 8.31 11.01 -4.43
C ASP A 206 8.60 9.66 -5.10
N LEU A 207 9.42 8.82 -4.44
CA LEU A 207 9.74 7.49 -4.96
C LEU A 207 8.48 6.64 -5.12
N PHE A 208 7.63 6.58 -4.10
CA PHE A 208 6.45 5.71 -4.15
C PHE A 208 5.31 6.29 -4.96
N ASP A 209 5.17 7.61 -5.01
CA ASP A 209 4.21 8.25 -5.89
C ASP A 209 4.52 7.94 -7.35
N ASN A 210 5.77 8.16 -7.77
CA ASN A 210 6.23 7.84 -9.12
C ASN A 210 6.01 6.37 -9.49
N TRP A 211 6.37 5.45 -8.59
CA TRP A 211 6.24 4.01 -8.90
C TRP A 211 4.80 3.54 -8.94
N THR A 212 3.98 4.02 -8.02
CA THR A 212 2.57 3.65 -7.97
C THR A 212 1.81 4.26 -9.16
N SER A 213 2.12 5.50 -9.53
CA SER A 213 1.50 6.16 -10.68
C SER A 213 1.87 5.48 -11.99
N ILE A 214 3.15 5.15 -12.23
CA ILE A 214 3.60 4.38 -13.40
C ILE A 214 2.86 3.05 -13.48
N ALA A 215 2.79 2.29 -12.39
CA ALA A 215 2.06 1.03 -12.36
C ALA A 215 0.54 1.20 -12.63
N MET A 216 -0.01 2.37 -12.34
CA MET A 216 -1.39 2.72 -12.67
C MET A 216 -1.58 3.18 -14.12
N GLU A 217 -0.57 3.73 -14.75
CA GLU A 217 -0.64 4.19 -16.14
C GLU A 217 -0.41 3.08 -17.15
N ASP A 218 0.54 2.19 -16.87
CA ASP A 218 1.01 1.15 -17.79
C ASP A 218 0.10 -0.10 -17.87
N ASN A 219 -1.01 -0.14 -17.10
CA ASN A 219 -1.91 -1.30 -17.07
C ASN A 219 -3.32 -0.95 -17.55
#